data_fd2b9771fc4eb359306738bb1405edb9
#
_entry.id   fd2b9771fc4eb359306738bb1405edb9
#
_cell.length_a   1.000
_cell.length_b   1.000
_cell.length_c   1.000
_cell.angle_alpha   90.00
_cell.angle_beta   90.00
_cell.angle_gamma   90.00
#
_symmetry.space_group_name_H-M   'P 1'
#
loop_
_entity.id
_entity.type
_entity.pdbx_description
1 polymer ?
#
loop_
_entity_poly.entity_id
_entity_poly.type
_entity_poly.pdbx_seq_one_letter_code
_entity_poly.pdbx_strand_id
1 'polypeptide(L)'
;MSKTLHASVKTIGSAIDELVNSLGIKKKLQEYDAVVCWEKVVGERIAQMTTATRILQGVLFVHVKTSTWRNELTFRKKEIIDKLNTEIGIDIVKDIKFH
;
A
#
# COMPACT_ATOMS: atom_id res chain seq x y z
N MET A 1 -2.25 43.16 2.27
CA MET A 1 -3.20 42.22 2.92
C MET A 1 -3.38 40.92 2.16
N SER A 2 -3.79 40.95 0.89
CA SER A 2 -3.98 39.75 0.09
C SER A 2 -2.70 38.90 -0.05
N LYS A 3 -1.55 39.55 -0.20
CA LYS A 3 -0.24 38.89 -0.30
C LYS A 3 0.13 38.17 1.00
N THR A 4 -0.14 38.79 2.14
CA THR A 4 0.12 38.19 3.46
C THR A 4 -0.83 37.00 3.69
N LEU A 5 -2.10 37.16 3.35
CA LEU A 5 -3.10 36.10 3.50
C LEU A 5 -2.75 34.91 2.63
N HIS A 6 -2.32 35.13 1.37
CA HIS A 6 -1.89 34.09 0.49
C HIS A 6 -0.66 33.33 1.04
N ALA A 7 0.32 34.04 1.56
CA ALA A 7 1.50 33.45 2.20
C ALA A 7 1.12 32.62 3.42
N SER A 8 0.16 33.09 4.23
CA SER A 8 -0.33 32.36 5.41
C SER A 8 -1.01 31.03 5.02
N VAL A 9 -1.85 31.05 3.99
CA VAL A 9 -2.51 29.85 3.50
C VAL A 9 -1.49 28.83 2.98
N LYS A 10 -0.49 29.30 2.24
CA LYS A 10 0.59 28.46 1.73
C LYS A 10 1.44 27.88 2.88
N THR A 11 1.72 28.67 3.90
CA THR A 11 2.46 28.25 5.08
C THR A 11 1.69 27.17 5.87
N ILE A 12 0.37 27.36 6.01
CA ILE A 12 -0.49 26.37 6.69
C ILE A 12 -0.48 25.04 5.93
N GLY A 13 -0.59 25.07 4.61
CA GLY A 13 -0.50 23.87 3.79
C GLY A 13 0.83 23.14 3.95
N SER A 14 1.94 23.89 3.97
CA SER A 14 3.28 23.32 4.19
C SER A 14 3.41 22.73 5.60
N ALA A 15 2.86 23.37 6.61
CA ALA A 15 2.89 22.87 7.99
C ALA A 15 2.09 21.57 8.13
N ILE A 16 0.96 21.47 7.47
CA ILE A 16 0.14 20.24 7.45
C ILE A 16 0.90 19.11 6.77
N ASP A 17 1.54 19.36 5.64
CA ASP A 17 2.34 18.37 4.93
C ASP A 17 3.50 17.88 5.79
N GLU A 18 4.21 18.77 6.46
CA GLU A 18 5.29 18.42 7.38
C GLU A 18 4.78 17.58 8.54
N LEU A 19 3.63 17.94 9.10
CA LEU A 19 3.03 17.19 10.19
C LEU A 19 2.66 15.78 9.77
N VAL A 20 2.02 15.63 8.61
CA VAL A 20 1.66 14.32 8.05
C VAL A 20 2.91 13.48 7.83
N ASN A 21 3.97 14.06 7.28
CA ASN A 21 5.23 13.34 7.06
C ASN A 21 5.90 12.93 8.38
N SER A 22 5.92 13.82 9.38
CA SER A 22 6.56 13.54 10.66
C SER A 22 5.84 12.48 11.47
N LEU A 23 4.51 12.38 11.33
CA LEU A 23 3.70 11.35 11.99
C LEU A 23 3.68 10.02 11.25
N GLY A 24 4.27 9.95 10.06
CA GLY A 24 4.28 8.75 9.25
C GLY A 24 2.92 8.40 8.63
N ILE A 25 1.96 9.31 8.65
CA ILE A 25 0.62 9.10 8.10
C ILE A 25 0.68 8.85 6.61
N LYS A 26 1.53 9.58 5.88
CA LYS A 26 1.70 9.42 4.44
C LYS A 26 2.17 8.00 4.11
N LYS A 27 3.14 7.49 4.85
CA LYS A 27 3.62 6.12 4.69
C LYS A 27 2.51 5.11 4.95
N LYS A 28 1.73 5.31 6.01
CA LYS A 28 0.60 4.43 6.34
C LYS A 28 -0.47 4.44 5.26
N LEU A 29 -0.75 5.58 4.67
CA LEU A 29 -1.68 5.69 3.56
C LEU A 29 -1.18 4.93 2.32
N GLN A 30 0.11 5.06 2.01
CA GLN A 30 0.74 4.33 0.92
C GLN A 30 0.76 2.82 1.17
N GLU A 31 1.01 2.41 2.41
CA GLU A 31 0.94 1.01 2.81
C GLU A 31 -0.48 0.47 2.64
N TYR A 32 -1.48 1.24 3.05
CA TYR A 32 -2.88 0.85 2.89
C TYR A 32 -3.27 0.71 1.43
N ASP A 33 -2.69 1.50 0.53
CA ASP A 33 -2.91 1.37 -0.90
C ASP A 33 -2.60 -0.04 -1.41
N ALA A 34 -1.63 -0.72 -0.83
CA ALA A 34 -1.31 -2.10 -1.18
C ALA A 34 -2.48 -3.05 -0.89
N VAL A 35 -3.20 -2.83 0.20
CA VAL A 35 -4.40 -3.61 0.54
C VAL A 35 -5.52 -3.31 -0.46
N VAL A 36 -5.72 -2.04 -0.76
CA VAL A 36 -6.79 -1.58 -1.65
C VAL A 36 -6.58 -2.05 -3.09
N CYS A 37 -5.35 -2.01 -3.59
CA CYS A 37 -5.06 -2.36 -4.98
C CYS A 37 -4.80 -3.86 -5.20
N TRP A 38 -4.83 -4.67 -4.14
CA TRP A 38 -4.56 -6.10 -4.24
C TRP A 38 -5.38 -6.79 -5.34
N GLU A 39 -6.70 -6.62 -5.31
CA GLU A 39 -7.60 -7.26 -6.28
C GLU A 39 -7.29 -6.85 -7.72
N LYS A 40 -7.02 -5.58 -7.93
CA LYS A 40 -6.67 -5.05 -9.25
C LYS A 40 -5.38 -5.69 -9.77
N VAL A 41 -4.39 -5.85 -8.91
CA VAL A 41 -3.06 -6.35 -9.29
C VAL A 41 -3.08 -7.84 -9.58
N VAL A 42 -3.74 -8.64 -8.73
CA VAL A 42 -3.74 -10.10 -8.89
C VAL A 42 -4.83 -10.61 -9.83
N GLY A 43 -5.85 -9.82 -10.08
CA GLY A 43 -6.97 -10.20 -10.93
C GLY A 43 -8.08 -10.92 -10.19
N GLU A 44 -9.23 -11.01 -10.84
CA GLU A 44 -10.46 -11.52 -10.24
C GLU A 44 -10.33 -12.95 -9.71
N ARG A 45 -9.70 -13.82 -10.48
CA ARG A 45 -9.56 -15.24 -10.11
C ARG A 45 -8.82 -15.43 -8.80
N ILE A 46 -7.68 -14.79 -8.66
CA ILE A 46 -6.87 -14.84 -7.42
C ILE A 46 -7.56 -14.07 -6.31
N ALA A 47 -8.19 -12.94 -6.63
CA ALA A 47 -8.89 -12.13 -5.66
C ALA A 47 -10.02 -12.89 -4.96
N GLN A 48 -10.70 -13.79 -5.65
CA GLN A 48 -11.75 -14.64 -5.07
C GLN A 48 -11.22 -15.63 -4.04
N MET A 49 -9.95 -16.01 -4.16
CA MET A 49 -9.30 -17.00 -3.29
C MET A 49 -8.47 -16.37 -2.17
N THR A 50 -8.36 -15.06 -2.17
CA THR A 50 -7.46 -14.33 -1.26
C THR A 50 -8.12 -13.10 -0.66
N THR A 51 -7.59 -12.65 0.47
CA THR A 51 -7.97 -11.38 1.08
C THR A 51 -6.73 -10.72 1.66
N ALA A 52 -6.37 -9.57 1.11
CA ALA A 52 -5.31 -8.75 1.71
C ALA A 52 -5.89 -8.09 2.96
N THR A 53 -5.29 -8.35 4.11
CA THR A 53 -5.85 -7.91 5.39
C THR A 53 -5.19 -6.67 5.94
N ARG A 54 -3.85 -6.63 5.90
CA ARG A 54 -3.09 -5.50 6.45
C ARG A 54 -1.68 -5.51 5.91
N ILE A 55 -1.01 -4.40 6.10
CA ILE A 55 0.43 -4.29 5.86
C ILE A 55 1.09 -3.78 7.13
N LEU A 56 2.23 -4.34 7.49
CA LEU A 56 2.99 -3.95 8.67
C LEU A 56 4.47 -4.02 8.34
N GLN A 57 5.16 -2.89 8.50
CA GLN A 57 6.60 -2.79 8.24
C GLN A 57 7.01 -3.34 6.87
N GLY A 58 6.21 -3.04 5.85
CA GLY A 58 6.49 -3.49 4.48
C GLY A 58 6.05 -4.91 4.17
N VAL A 59 5.51 -5.64 5.13
CA VAL A 59 5.00 -7.01 4.92
C VAL A 59 3.49 -6.96 4.74
N LEU A 60 3.03 -7.38 3.57
CA LEU A 60 1.60 -7.49 3.28
C LEU A 60 1.10 -8.87 3.72
N PHE A 61 0.08 -8.89 4.57
CA PHE A 61 -0.53 -10.13 5.04
C PHE A 61 -1.74 -10.45 4.18
N VAL A 62 -1.73 -11.63 3.58
CA VAL A 62 -2.79 -12.08 2.68
C VAL A 62 -3.30 -13.44 3.15
N HIS A 63 -4.60 -13.48 3.47
CA HIS A 63 -5.26 -14.74 3.79
C HIS A 63 -5.59 -15.47 2.48
N VAL A 64 -5.29 -16.76 2.42
CA VAL A 64 -5.54 -17.61 1.24
C VAL A 64 -6.44 -18.77 1.65
N LYS A 65 -7.51 -18.99 0.91
CA LYS A 65 -8.54 -19.98 1.24
C LYS A 65 -8.05 -21.43 1.20
N THR A 66 -7.10 -21.75 0.33
CA THR A 66 -6.61 -23.12 0.16
C THR A 66 -5.09 -23.18 0.22
N SER A 67 -4.58 -24.32 0.67
CA SER A 67 -3.13 -24.58 0.68
C SER A 67 -2.54 -24.66 -0.72
N THR A 68 -3.29 -25.14 -1.68
CA THR A 68 -2.87 -25.21 -3.09
C THR A 68 -2.59 -23.83 -3.64
N TRP A 69 -3.52 -22.87 -3.43
CA TRP A 69 -3.32 -21.50 -3.85
C TRP A 69 -2.21 -20.81 -3.07
N ARG A 70 -2.09 -21.11 -1.78
CA ARG A 70 -1.01 -20.55 -0.95
C ARG A 70 0.35 -20.93 -1.50
N ASN A 71 0.51 -22.17 -1.88
CA ASN A 71 1.74 -22.68 -2.48
C ASN A 71 2.02 -22.01 -3.83
N GLU A 72 1.02 -21.95 -4.70
CA GLU A 72 1.14 -21.32 -6.02
C GLU A 72 1.52 -19.83 -5.91
N LEU A 73 0.88 -19.09 -5.01
CA LEU A 73 1.16 -17.68 -4.83
C LEU A 73 2.55 -17.42 -4.25
N THR A 74 3.06 -18.32 -3.44
CA THR A 74 4.42 -18.22 -2.91
C THR A 74 5.45 -18.22 -4.04
N PHE A 75 5.25 -18.99 -5.09
CA PHE A 75 6.11 -18.98 -6.26
C PHE A 75 6.00 -17.69 -7.09
N ARG A 76 4.88 -17.00 -7.00
CA ARG A 76 4.62 -15.75 -7.72
C ARG A 76 4.88 -14.50 -6.87
N LYS A 77 5.36 -14.66 -5.67
CA LYS A 77 5.51 -13.58 -4.69
C LYS A 77 6.26 -12.38 -5.26
N LYS A 78 7.43 -12.59 -5.84
CA LYS A 78 8.27 -11.51 -6.36
C LYS A 78 7.56 -10.74 -7.46
N GLU A 79 6.92 -11.43 -8.38
CA GLU A 79 6.16 -10.81 -9.46
C GLU A 79 5.02 -9.95 -8.92
N ILE A 80 4.31 -10.46 -7.91
CA ILE A 80 3.20 -9.74 -7.29
C ILE A 80 3.69 -8.50 -6.56
N ILE A 81 4.80 -8.61 -5.82
CA ILE A 81 5.41 -7.46 -5.14
C ILE A 81 5.76 -6.37 -6.14
N ASP A 82 6.40 -6.74 -7.24
CA ASP A 82 6.79 -5.77 -8.27
C ASP A 82 5.57 -5.08 -8.88
N LYS A 83 4.51 -5.81 -9.15
CA LYS A 83 3.27 -5.26 -9.69
C LYS A 83 2.58 -4.32 -8.70
N LEU A 84 2.54 -4.69 -7.41
CA LEU A 84 1.96 -3.85 -6.37
C LEU A 84 2.72 -2.53 -6.27
N ASN A 85 4.04 -2.59 -6.19
CA ASN A 85 4.88 -1.40 -6.06
C ASN A 85 4.80 -0.51 -7.29
N THR A 86 4.69 -1.09 -8.47
CA THR A 86 4.47 -0.34 -9.70
C THR A 86 3.14 0.39 -9.69
N GLU A 87 2.07 -0.27 -9.25
CA GLU A 87 0.74 0.33 -9.17
C GLU A 87 0.69 1.45 -8.13
N ILE A 88 1.34 1.27 -6.99
CA ILE A 88 1.38 2.27 -5.92
C ILE A 88 2.31 3.43 -6.28
N GLY A 89 3.35 3.15 -7.06
CA GLY A 89 4.32 4.15 -7.49
C GLY A 89 5.54 4.29 -6.61
N ILE A 90 5.65 3.52 -5.55
CA ILE A 90 6.83 3.48 -4.67
C ILE A 90 7.08 2.05 -4.19
N ASP A 91 8.29 1.82 -3.69
CA ASP A 91 8.75 0.52 -3.20
C ASP A 91 8.31 0.29 -1.75
N ILE A 92 7.00 0.21 -1.52
CA ILE A 92 6.43 0.11 -0.17
C ILE A 92 6.27 -1.33 0.31
N VAL A 93 5.94 -2.26 -0.59
CA VAL A 93 5.78 -3.67 -0.25
C VAL A 93 7.13 -4.36 -0.39
N LYS A 94 7.64 -4.88 0.72
CA LYS A 94 8.94 -5.58 0.76
C LYS A 94 8.80 -7.09 0.77
N ASP A 95 7.68 -7.59 1.31
CA ASP A 95 7.40 -9.02 1.38
C ASP A 95 5.90 -9.24 1.47
N ILE A 96 5.47 -10.47 1.21
CA ILE A 96 4.07 -10.88 1.38
C ILE A 96 4.07 -12.15 2.21
N LYS A 97 3.20 -12.19 3.22
CA LYS A 97 2.98 -13.38 4.01
C LYS A 97 1.60 -13.96 3.67
N PHE A 98 1.61 -15.11 3.03
CA PHE A 98 0.40 -15.86 2.72
C PHE A 98 0.08 -16.82 3.87
N HIS A 99 -1.14 -16.71 4.40
CA HIS A 99 -1.56 -17.55 5.52
C HIS A 99 -2.98 -18.09 5.38
#